data_7f909afe54e1fbe471d0355e416c9141
#
_entry.id   7f909afe54e1fbe471d0355e416c9141
#
_cell.length_a   1.000
_cell.length_b   1.000
_cell.length_c   1.000
_cell.angle_alpha   90.00
_cell.angle_beta   90.00
_cell.angle_gamma   90.00
#
_symmetry.space_group_name_H-M   'P 1'
#
loop_
_entity.id
_entity.type
_entity.pdbx_description
1 polymer ?
#
loop_
_entity_poly.entity_id
_entity_poly.type
_entity_poly.pdbx_seq_one_letter_code
_entity_poly.pdbx_strand_id
1 'polypeptide(L)'
;MVDMEVLAATEQEIHAIVKVINTDFSWLLSSIYGSPRFAERTVLWENLCSVSLLHNLPWAIVGDFNDVLDDSEKRGGNRVNMTRVSAYRNCMSSCNMIDLGFSGPTFTWTNRRDIGGLIQTRIDRCWANPSWSLAFPEANVTHLPRISSDHCPLLLSLSRACASRMERPFRFEKMWLSHPGFYLIVEKA
;
A
#
# COMPACT_ATOMS: atom_id res chain seq x y z
N MET A 1 -18.17 10.03 -9.88
CA MET A 1 -17.36 11.27 -9.88
C MET A 1 -17.18 11.71 -8.45
N VAL A 2 -16.02 12.23 -8.08
CA VAL A 2 -15.75 12.72 -6.73
C VAL A 2 -15.29 14.17 -6.77
N ASP A 3 -15.54 14.89 -5.70
CA ASP A 3 -14.98 16.21 -5.41
C ASP A 3 -14.04 16.11 -4.22
N MET A 4 -12.99 16.92 -4.17
CA MET A 4 -11.98 16.87 -3.12
C MET A 4 -11.74 18.24 -2.53
N GLU A 5 -11.83 18.32 -1.20
CA GLU A 5 -11.57 19.53 -0.42
C GLU A 5 -10.38 19.29 0.50
N VAL A 6 -9.28 20.01 0.29
CA VAL A 6 -8.10 19.92 1.18
C VAL A 6 -8.40 20.62 2.48
N LEU A 7 -8.23 19.90 3.60
CA LEU A 7 -8.44 20.41 4.96
C LEU A 7 -7.15 20.98 5.55
N ALA A 8 -6.05 20.27 5.37
CA ALA A 8 -4.75 20.62 5.92
C ALA A 8 -3.63 20.00 5.06
N ALA A 9 -2.49 20.66 5.03
CA ALA A 9 -1.28 20.17 4.39
C ALA A 9 -0.05 20.58 5.20
N THR A 10 0.90 19.66 5.33
CA THR A 10 2.23 19.89 5.88
C THR A 10 3.30 19.40 4.89
N GLU A 11 4.56 19.38 5.27
CA GLU A 11 5.64 18.82 4.45
C GLU A 11 5.54 17.30 4.30
N GLN A 12 4.82 16.61 5.21
CA GLN A 12 4.76 15.14 5.26
C GLN A 12 3.38 14.57 4.95
N GLU A 13 2.32 15.39 4.96
CA GLU A 13 0.94 14.90 4.83
C GLU A 13 0.00 15.93 4.23
N ILE A 14 -1.00 15.43 3.51
CA ILE A 14 -2.14 16.20 3.02
C ILE A 14 -3.39 15.45 3.44
N HIS A 15 -4.33 16.15 4.10
CA HIS A 15 -5.63 15.62 4.47
C HIS A 15 -6.71 16.25 3.61
N ALA A 16 -7.57 15.45 3.00
CA ALA A 16 -8.65 15.93 2.15
C ALA A 16 -9.95 15.15 2.39
N ILE A 17 -11.08 15.87 2.36
CA ILE A 17 -12.40 15.24 2.28
C ILE A 17 -12.66 14.87 0.83
N VAL A 18 -13.00 13.62 0.60
CA VAL A 18 -13.47 13.11 -0.70
C VAL A 18 -14.98 12.96 -0.63
N LYS A 19 -15.70 13.76 -1.42
CA LYS A 19 -17.17 13.76 -1.53
C LYS A 19 -17.58 12.98 -2.77
N VAL A 20 -18.47 12.02 -2.62
CA VAL A 20 -19.01 11.29 -3.78
C VAL A 20 -20.18 12.11 -4.34
N ILE A 21 -20.03 12.62 -5.58
CA ILE A 21 -21.02 13.49 -6.21
C ILE A 21 -22.37 12.78 -6.33
N ASN A 22 -23.46 13.51 -6.04
CA ASN A 22 -24.84 13.05 -5.98
C ASN A 22 -25.13 12.04 -4.86
N THR A 23 -24.34 12.05 -3.79
CA THR A 23 -24.60 11.30 -2.56
C THR A 23 -24.21 12.14 -1.35
N ASP A 24 -24.71 11.78 -0.18
CA ASP A 24 -24.27 12.39 1.10
C ASP A 24 -23.01 11.72 1.66
N PHE A 25 -22.41 10.80 0.91
CA PHE A 25 -21.26 10.04 1.37
C PHE A 25 -19.96 10.81 1.13
N SER A 26 -19.20 10.95 2.23
CA SER A 26 -17.86 11.51 2.20
C SER A 26 -16.92 10.71 3.11
N TRP A 27 -15.64 10.77 2.82
CA TRP A 27 -14.61 10.08 3.57
C TRP A 27 -13.32 10.90 3.58
N LEU A 28 -12.45 10.64 4.55
CA LEU A 28 -11.18 11.33 4.70
C LEU A 28 -10.08 10.55 3.98
N LEU A 29 -9.31 11.22 3.15
CA LEU A 29 -8.09 10.72 2.53
C LEU A 29 -6.90 11.46 3.10
N SER A 30 -5.91 10.73 3.58
CA SER A 30 -4.60 11.29 3.94
C SER A 30 -3.53 10.73 3.01
N SER A 31 -2.82 11.62 2.32
CA SER A 31 -1.66 11.28 1.49
C SER A 31 -0.38 11.58 2.26
N ILE A 32 0.52 10.59 2.38
CA ILE A 32 1.69 10.64 3.26
C ILE A 32 2.99 10.61 2.45
N TYR A 33 3.92 11.45 2.83
CA TYR A 33 5.34 11.36 2.51
C TYR A 33 6.16 11.53 3.79
N GLY A 34 6.30 10.45 4.55
CA GLY A 34 7.03 10.45 5.82
C GLY A 34 8.50 10.80 5.62
N SER A 35 9.05 11.69 6.43
CA SER A 35 10.46 12.06 6.35
C SER A 35 11.37 10.83 6.49
N PRO A 36 12.49 10.72 5.76
CA PRO A 36 13.51 9.70 5.99
C PRO A 36 14.15 9.81 7.39
N ARG A 37 14.02 10.97 8.05
CA ARG A 37 14.54 11.21 9.39
C ARG A 37 13.49 10.83 10.44
N PHE A 38 13.85 9.89 11.33
CA PHE A 38 12.91 9.38 12.34
C PHE A 38 12.35 10.48 13.27
N ALA A 39 13.18 11.39 13.72
CA ALA A 39 12.74 12.48 14.58
C ALA A 39 11.66 13.38 13.96
N GLU A 40 11.71 13.58 12.65
CA GLU A 40 10.69 14.35 11.93
C GLU A 40 9.40 13.53 11.73
N ARG A 41 9.51 12.20 11.54
CA ARG A 41 8.33 11.32 11.46
C ARG A 41 7.55 11.22 12.77
N THR A 42 8.15 11.46 13.93
CA THR A 42 7.38 11.50 15.19
C THR A 42 6.30 12.56 15.15
N VAL A 43 6.56 13.70 14.52
CA VAL A 43 5.55 14.75 14.29
C VAL A 43 4.40 14.25 13.41
N LEU A 44 4.72 13.52 12.33
CA LEU A 44 3.69 12.89 11.50
C LEU A 44 2.82 11.92 12.31
N TRP A 45 3.41 11.09 13.18
CA TRP A 45 2.65 10.17 14.04
C TRP A 45 1.72 10.92 15.01
N GLU A 46 2.17 12.00 15.60
CA GLU A 46 1.38 12.86 16.48
C GLU A 46 0.22 13.52 15.72
N ASN A 47 0.48 14.03 14.52
CA ASN A 47 -0.55 14.62 13.66
C ASN A 47 -1.62 13.61 13.27
N LEU A 48 -1.25 12.41 12.83
CA LEU A 48 -2.21 11.34 12.48
C LEU A 48 -3.09 10.96 13.69
N CYS A 49 -2.49 10.85 14.89
CA CYS A 49 -3.25 10.60 16.11
C CYS A 49 -4.22 11.77 16.40
N SER A 50 -3.81 13.01 16.17
CA SER A 50 -4.67 14.18 16.35
C SER A 50 -5.84 14.19 15.35
N VAL A 51 -5.57 13.86 14.09
CA VAL A 51 -6.60 13.71 13.05
C VAL A 51 -7.61 12.63 13.43
N SER A 52 -7.16 11.50 13.98
CA SER A 52 -8.06 10.42 14.41
C SER A 52 -9.02 10.84 15.53
N LEU A 53 -8.65 11.82 16.34
CA LEU A 53 -9.51 12.37 17.41
C LEU A 53 -10.49 13.46 16.91
N LEU A 54 -10.16 14.12 15.81
CA LEU A 54 -10.95 15.22 15.25
C LEU A 54 -12.06 14.75 14.30
N HIS A 55 -11.92 13.56 13.70
CA HIS A 55 -12.81 13.06 12.65
C HIS A 55 -13.28 11.65 12.90
N ASN A 56 -14.60 11.42 12.81
CA ASN A 56 -15.21 10.10 12.85
C ASN A 56 -15.57 9.56 11.45
N LEU A 57 -15.01 10.16 10.40
CA LEU A 57 -15.27 9.76 9.02
C LEU A 57 -14.65 8.40 8.67
N PRO A 58 -15.19 7.67 7.69
CA PRO A 58 -14.42 6.65 6.99
C PRO A 58 -13.09 7.27 6.53
N TRP A 59 -11.97 6.62 6.87
CA TRP A 59 -10.64 7.22 6.68
C TRP A 59 -9.68 6.23 6.04
N ALA A 60 -9.01 6.66 4.96
CA ALA A 60 -7.90 5.94 4.35
C ALA A 60 -6.63 6.80 4.36
N ILE A 61 -5.49 6.15 4.61
CA ILE A 61 -4.16 6.77 4.56
C ILE A 61 -3.33 6.03 3.52
N VAL A 62 -2.73 6.75 2.59
CA VAL A 62 -1.92 6.18 1.51
C VAL A 62 -0.61 6.94 1.33
N GLY A 63 0.48 6.24 1.09
CA GLY A 63 1.74 6.88 0.75
C GLY A 63 2.98 6.17 1.23
N ASP A 64 4.09 6.90 1.21
CA ASP A 64 5.40 6.48 1.70
C ASP A 64 5.54 6.84 3.19
N PHE A 65 5.57 5.83 4.05
CA PHE A 65 5.75 6.01 5.50
C PHE A 65 7.23 6.03 5.93
N ASN A 66 8.14 5.75 4.99
CA ASN A 66 9.59 5.67 5.23
C ASN A 66 9.98 4.79 6.43
N ASP A 67 9.11 3.83 6.79
CA ASP A 67 9.35 2.85 7.83
C ASP A 67 8.69 1.50 7.50
N VAL A 68 9.19 0.43 8.12
CA VAL A 68 8.68 -0.93 8.00
C VAL A 68 8.04 -1.37 9.30
N LEU A 69 7.18 -2.38 9.24
CA LEU A 69 6.51 -2.94 10.42
C LEU A 69 7.18 -4.22 10.92
N ASP A 70 7.98 -4.86 10.09
CA ASP A 70 8.59 -6.16 10.39
C ASP A 70 9.88 -6.36 9.60
N ASP A 71 10.78 -7.24 10.11
CA ASP A 71 12.02 -7.61 9.41
C ASP A 71 11.77 -8.26 8.05
N SER A 72 10.66 -8.97 7.86
CA SER A 72 10.29 -9.59 6.59
C SER A 72 10.01 -8.57 5.46
N GLU A 73 9.74 -7.32 5.83
CA GLU A 73 9.48 -6.23 4.90
C GLU A 73 10.74 -5.50 4.44
N LYS A 74 11.89 -6.01 4.86
CA LYS A 74 13.20 -5.47 4.48
C LYS A 74 14.15 -6.59 4.07
N ARG A 75 14.83 -6.37 2.97
CA ARG A 75 15.92 -7.22 2.48
C ARG A 75 17.20 -6.40 2.34
N GLY A 76 18.28 -6.89 2.94
CA GLY A 76 19.58 -6.23 2.90
C GLY A 76 19.75 -5.04 3.83
N GLY A 77 20.96 -4.54 3.95
CA GLY A 77 21.33 -3.44 4.84
C GLY A 77 21.28 -3.81 6.34
N ASN A 78 21.17 -2.80 7.20
CA ASN A 78 21.13 -2.97 8.64
C ASN A 78 19.80 -3.58 9.09
N ARG A 79 19.80 -4.24 10.27
CA ARG A 79 18.59 -4.75 10.92
C ARG A 79 17.56 -3.63 11.14
N VAL A 80 16.29 -4.00 11.16
CA VAL A 80 15.19 -3.09 11.43
C VAL A 80 15.29 -2.57 12.88
N ASN A 81 15.07 -1.27 13.07
CA ASN A 81 15.09 -0.64 14.39
C ASN A 81 13.72 -0.81 15.06
N MET A 82 13.68 -1.61 16.12
CA MET A 82 12.43 -1.96 16.81
C MET A 82 11.74 -0.76 17.49
N THR A 83 12.49 0.27 17.89
CA THR A 83 11.89 1.51 18.43
C THR A 83 11.06 2.23 17.36
N ARG A 84 11.57 2.28 16.14
CA ARG A 84 10.87 2.87 15.00
C ARG A 84 9.62 2.05 14.64
N VAL A 85 9.78 0.74 14.56
CA VAL A 85 8.66 -0.20 14.33
C VAL A 85 7.56 -0.01 15.36
N SER A 86 7.94 0.05 16.65
CA SER A 86 6.97 0.22 17.75
C SER A 86 6.24 1.57 17.64
N ALA A 87 6.95 2.66 17.36
CA ALA A 87 6.34 3.97 17.20
C ALA A 87 5.31 3.97 16.05
N TYR A 88 5.67 3.42 14.89
CA TYR A 88 4.77 3.31 13.74
C TYR A 88 3.55 2.42 14.04
N ARG A 89 3.75 1.23 14.60
CA ARG A 89 2.65 0.32 14.99
C ARG A 89 1.71 0.97 16.00
N ASN A 90 2.26 1.64 17.00
CA ASN A 90 1.46 2.31 18.03
C ASN A 90 0.60 3.42 17.43
N CYS A 91 1.14 4.23 16.51
CA CYS A 91 0.39 5.24 15.80
C CYS A 91 -0.78 4.62 15.02
N MET A 92 -0.53 3.62 14.18
CA MET A 92 -1.59 2.96 13.39
C MET A 92 -2.64 2.31 14.28
N SER A 93 -2.23 1.66 15.37
CA SER A 93 -3.15 1.07 16.35
C SER A 93 -3.98 2.14 17.06
N SER A 94 -3.39 3.25 17.49
CA SER A 94 -4.11 4.36 18.13
C SER A 94 -5.12 5.03 17.20
N CYS A 95 -4.82 5.08 15.90
CA CYS A 95 -5.75 5.57 14.88
C CYS A 95 -6.77 4.51 14.43
N ASN A 96 -6.77 3.32 15.03
CA ASN A 96 -7.62 2.18 14.65
C ASN A 96 -7.52 1.83 13.17
N MET A 97 -6.30 1.81 12.63
CA MET A 97 -6.01 1.54 11.22
C MET A 97 -5.67 0.07 10.97
N ILE A 98 -6.15 -0.45 9.86
CA ILE A 98 -5.90 -1.80 9.35
C ILE A 98 -5.11 -1.67 8.04
N ASP A 99 -3.96 -2.38 7.92
CA ASP A 99 -3.23 -2.47 6.64
C ASP A 99 -4.11 -3.21 5.62
N LEU A 100 -4.37 -2.60 4.48
CA LEU A 100 -5.21 -3.19 3.42
C LEU A 100 -4.51 -4.33 2.67
N GLY A 101 -3.27 -4.63 3.03
CA GLY A 101 -2.47 -5.62 2.30
C GLY A 101 -2.08 -5.12 0.90
N PHE A 102 -1.67 -6.03 0.05
CA PHE A 102 -1.30 -5.69 -1.32
C PHE A 102 -1.28 -6.92 -2.23
N SER A 103 -1.30 -6.66 -3.53
CA SER A 103 -0.92 -7.59 -4.60
C SER A 103 0.26 -7.02 -5.39
N GLY A 104 1.02 -7.87 -6.10
CA GLY A 104 2.18 -7.44 -6.88
C GLY A 104 3.51 -7.58 -6.13
N PRO A 105 4.55 -6.79 -6.46
CA PRO A 105 5.88 -6.87 -5.84
C PRO A 105 5.84 -6.67 -4.32
N THR A 106 6.60 -7.50 -3.58
CA THR A 106 6.65 -7.43 -2.11
C THR A 106 7.28 -6.12 -1.61
N PHE A 107 8.34 -5.67 -2.26
CA PHE A 107 9.08 -4.47 -1.86
C PHE A 107 8.71 -3.30 -2.75
N THR A 108 8.33 -2.20 -2.14
CA THR A 108 7.92 -0.99 -2.85
C THR A 108 9.08 -0.08 -3.18
N TRP A 109 10.19 -0.14 -2.44
CA TRP A 109 11.38 0.67 -2.63
C TRP A 109 12.66 -0.15 -2.77
N THR A 110 13.66 0.41 -3.49
CA THR A 110 15.00 -0.15 -3.60
C THR A 110 16.05 0.95 -3.74
N ASN A 111 17.24 0.73 -3.16
CA ASN A 111 18.38 1.62 -3.34
C ASN A 111 19.10 1.45 -4.70
N ARG A 112 18.62 0.58 -5.58
CA ARG A 112 19.15 0.30 -6.93
C ARG A 112 20.65 -0.05 -7.00
N ARG A 113 21.23 -0.54 -5.92
CA ARG A 113 22.63 -0.99 -5.92
C ARG A 113 22.73 -2.43 -6.40
N ASP A 114 23.96 -2.85 -6.74
CA ASP A 114 24.27 -4.25 -7.07
C ASP A 114 23.98 -5.20 -5.91
N ILE A 115 23.93 -6.49 -6.19
CA ILE A 115 23.51 -7.55 -5.25
C ILE A 115 24.20 -7.46 -3.89
N GLY A 116 25.50 -7.12 -3.85
CA GLY A 116 26.27 -6.98 -2.59
C GLY A 116 25.88 -5.80 -1.70
N GLY A 117 25.21 -4.79 -2.27
CA GLY A 117 24.75 -3.60 -1.56
C GLY A 117 23.24 -3.32 -1.71
N LEU A 118 22.49 -4.28 -2.26
CA LEU A 118 21.07 -4.14 -2.51
C LEU A 118 20.27 -4.04 -1.22
N ILE A 119 19.43 -3.00 -1.13
CA ILE A 119 18.43 -2.85 -0.06
C ILE A 119 17.06 -2.71 -0.73
N GLN A 120 16.10 -3.47 -0.24
CA GLN A 120 14.71 -3.41 -0.67
C GLN A 120 13.81 -3.34 0.56
N THR A 121 12.77 -2.50 0.52
CA THR A 121 11.85 -2.31 1.64
C THR A 121 10.42 -2.11 1.17
N ARG A 122 9.45 -2.51 2.00
CA ARG A 122 8.04 -2.16 1.83
C ARG A 122 7.72 -0.97 2.73
N ILE A 123 7.84 0.25 2.20
CA ILE A 123 7.61 1.50 2.92
C ILE A 123 6.37 2.26 2.44
N ASP A 124 5.88 1.94 1.25
CA ASP A 124 4.66 2.50 0.70
C ASP A 124 3.47 1.58 1.04
N ARG A 125 2.38 2.16 1.59
CA ARG A 125 1.23 1.40 2.09
C ARG A 125 -0.09 2.13 1.93
N CYS A 126 -1.16 1.35 2.07
CA CYS A 126 -2.51 1.87 2.28
C CYS A 126 -3.07 1.29 3.58
N TRP A 127 -3.58 2.19 4.43
CA TRP A 127 -4.27 1.87 5.66
C TRP A 127 -5.70 2.37 5.59
N ALA A 128 -6.61 1.72 6.28
CA ALA A 128 -7.97 2.20 6.41
C ALA A 128 -8.54 1.89 7.79
N ASN A 129 -9.44 2.75 8.27
CA ASN A 129 -10.22 2.43 9.48
C ASN A 129 -11.38 1.46 9.14
N PRO A 130 -11.98 0.80 10.15
CA PRO A 130 -13.08 -0.14 9.93
C PRO A 130 -14.26 0.46 9.16
N SER A 131 -14.61 1.72 9.41
CA SER A 131 -15.71 2.40 8.73
C SER A 131 -15.46 2.55 7.24
N TRP A 132 -14.22 2.84 6.84
CA TRP A 132 -13.83 2.92 5.44
C TRP A 132 -13.83 1.53 4.78
N SER A 133 -13.31 0.51 5.48
CA SER A 133 -13.29 -0.86 4.97
C SER A 133 -14.69 -1.43 4.76
N LEU A 134 -15.64 -1.05 5.63
CA LEU A 134 -17.05 -1.40 5.45
C LEU A 134 -17.70 -0.67 4.27
N ALA A 135 -17.31 0.59 4.02
CA ALA A 135 -17.82 1.36 2.88
C ALA A 135 -17.25 0.87 1.54
N PHE A 136 -16.04 0.32 1.54
CA PHE A 136 -15.34 -0.18 0.35
C PHE A 136 -14.85 -1.63 0.54
N PRO A 137 -15.76 -2.61 0.70
CA PRO A 137 -15.39 -4.00 1.00
C PRO A 137 -14.61 -4.70 -0.11
N GLU A 138 -14.68 -4.18 -1.34
CA GLU A 138 -13.97 -4.69 -2.51
C GLU A 138 -12.67 -3.96 -2.80
N ALA A 139 -12.31 -2.99 -1.94
CA ALA A 139 -11.08 -2.21 -2.14
C ALA A 139 -9.84 -3.11 -2.09
N ASN A 140 -8.90 -2.80 -2.94
CA ASN A 140 -7.63 -3.52 -2.99
C ASN A 140 -6.47 -2.59 -3.36
N VAL A 141 -5.28 -2.97 -2.93
CA VAL A 141 -4.03 -2.27 -3.21
C VAL A 141 -3.17 -3.12 -4.14
N THR A 142 -2.68 -2.51 -5.19
CA THR A 142 -1.75 -3.17 -6.12
C THR A 142 -0.46 -2.36 -6.18
N HIS A 143 0.66 -3.01 -5.88
CA HIS A 143 1.98 -2.47 -6.19
C HIS A 143 2.24 -2.68 -7.68
N LEU A 144 2.28 -1.59 -8.45
CA LEU A 144 2.54 -1.66 -9.88
C LEU A 144 4.03 -1.89 -10.15
N PRO A 145 4.39 -2.43 -11.31
CA PRO A 145 5.79 -2.60 -11.69
C PRO A 145 6.55 -1.27 -11.67
N ARG A 146 7.75 -1.32 -11.11
CA ARG A 146 8.69 -0.18 -11.12
C ARG A 146 9.26 0.00 -12.53
N ILE A 147 9.15 1.20 -13.08
CA ILE A 147 9.67 1.51 -14.42
C ILE A 147 10.97 2.33 -14.29
N SER A 148 10.89 3.58 -13.88
CA SER A 148 12.04 4.50 -13.79
C SER A 148 12.29 5.05 -12.38
N SER A 149 11.36 4.89 -11.46
CA SER A 149 11.47 5.28 -10.06
C SER A 149 12.16 4.20 -9.21
N ASP A 150 12.76 4.55 -8.09
CA ASP A 150 13.18 3.62 -7.03
C ASP A 150 12.00 3.11 -6.18
N HIS A 151 10.80 3.72 -6.33
CA HIS A 151 9.54 3.25 -5.78
C HIS A 151 8.65 2.53 -6.82
N CYS A 152 7.81 1.63 -6.34
CA CYS A 152 6.67 1.10 -7.08
C CYS A 152 5.49 2.04 -6.92
N PRO A 153 4.77 2.41 -7.99
CA PRO A 153 3.50 3.10 -7.83
C PRO A 153 2.49 2.22 -7.09
N LEU A 154 1.71 2.85 -6.18
CA LEU A 154 0.57 2.21 -5.53
C LEU A 154 -0.73 2.56 -6.27
N LEU A 155 -1.52 1.53 -6.56
CA LEU A 155 -2.88 1.68 -7.06
C LEU A 155 -3.85 1.22 -5.98
N LEU A 156 -4.58 2.16 -5.38
CA LEU A 156 -5.73 1.88 -4.52
C LEU A 156 -6.99 1.87 -5.37
N SER A 157 -7.59 0.70 -5.58
CA SER A 157 -8.86 0.52 -6.28
C SER A 157 -9.98 0.41 -5.26
N LEU A 158 -11.01 1.26 -5.37
CA LEU A 158 -12.15 1.29 -4.42
C LEU A 158 -13.20 0.23 -4.74
N SER A 159 -13.30 -0.18 -5.98
CA SER A 159 -14.12 -1.30 -6.42
C SER A 159 -13.22 -2.33 -7.07
N ARG A 160 -13.54 -3.61 -6.88
CA ARG A 160 -12.94 -4.64 -7.72
C ARG A 160 -13.33 -4.27 -9.15
N ALA A 161 -12.36 -3.89 -9.98
CA ALA A 161 -12.59 -3.89 -11.40
C ALA A 161 -13.23 -5.26 -11.69
N CYS A 162 -14.46 -5.26 -12.18
CA CYS A 162 -15.02 -6.46 -12.78
C CYS A 162 -14.03 -6.76 -13.91
N ALA A 163 -13.02 -7.54 -13.61
CA ALA A 163 -12.15 -8.09 -14.62
C ALA A 163 -13.14 -8.90 -15.46
N SER A 164 -13.62 -8.29 -16.54
CA SER A 164 -14.08 -9.09 -17.65
C SER A 164 -12.99 -10.13 -17.79
N ARG A 165 -13.35 -11.39 -17.54
CA ARG A 165 -12.45 -12.51 -17.61
C ARG A 165 -11.94 -12.48 -19.05
N MET A 166 -10.90 -11.66 -19.28
CA MET A 166 -10.16 -11.74 -20.53
C MET A 166 -9.64 -13.16 -20.54
N GLU A 167 -10.21 -13.96 -21.45
CA GLU A 167 -9.69 -15.30 -21.71
C GLU A 167 -8.20 -15.11 -21.91
N ARG A 168 -7.44 -15.56 -20.92
CA ARG A 168 -5.98 -15.51 -21.04
C ARG A 168 -5.64 -16.37 -22.23
N PRO A 169 -5.03 -15.84 -23.29
CA PRO A 169 -4.65 -16.69 -24.41
C PRO A 169 -3.80 -17.82 -23.86
N PHE A 170 -4.14 -19.04 -24.21
CA PHE A 170 -3.35 -20.20 -23.84
C PHE A 170 -1.91 -19.97 -24.30
N ARG A 171 -0.98 -19.96 -23.36
CA ARG A 171 0.45 -19.85 -23.66
C ARG A 171 1.08 -21.20 -23.43
N PHE A 172 1.54 -21.79 -24.52
CA PHE A 172 2.31 -23.02 -24.48
C PHE A 172 3.76 -22.71 -24.10
N GLU A 173 4.22 -23.28 -22.99
CA GLU A 173 5.62 -23.15 -22.57
C GLU A 173 6.41 -24.37 -23.06
N LYS A 174 7.43 -24.14 -23.89
CA LYS A 174 8.25 -25.21 -24.51
C LYS A 174 8.84 -26.18 -23.48
N MET A 175 9.12 -25.74 -22.27
CA MET A 175 9.60 -26.57 -21.16
C MET A 175 8.61 -27.67 -20.76
N TRP A 176 7.30 -27.53 -21.03
CA TRP A 176 6.32 -28.59 -20.71
C TRP A 176 6.53 -29.86 -21.49
N LEU A 177 7.11 -29.76 -22.69
CA LEU A 177 7.45 -30.94 -23.50
C LEU A 177 8.46 -31.88 -22.83
N SER A 178 9.29 -31.37 -21.92
CA SER A 178 10.27 -32.17 -21.18
C SER A 178 9.68 -32.86 -19.95
N HIS A 179 8.42 -32.53 -19.54
CA HIS A 179 7.79 -33.17 -18.40
C HIS A 179 7.25 -34.55 -18.75
N PRO A 180 7.60 -35.63 -18.01
CA PRO A 180 7.20 -37.01 -18.35
C PRO A 180 5.69 -37.25 -18.49
N GLY A 181 4.89 -36.47 -17.74
CA GLY A 181 3.42 -36.56 -17.76
C GLY A 181 2.73 -35.66 -18.82
N PHE A 182 3.47 -34.89 -19.61
CA PHE A 182 2.89 -33.93 -20.53
C PHE A 182 1.96 -34.59 -21.55
N TYR A 183 2.42 -35.64 -22.25
CA TYR A 183 1.64 -36.32 -23.28
C TYR A 183 0.37 -36.99 -22.72
N LEU A 184 0.44 -37.52 -21.50
CA LEU A 184 -0.72 -38.13 -20.83
C LEU A 184 -1.82 -37.13 -20.50
N ILE A 185 -1.44 -35.88 -20.24
CA ILE A 185 -2.40 -34.77 -19.95
C ILE A 185 -3.03 -34.30 -21.26
N VAL A 186 -2.23 -34.14 -22.32
CA VAL A 186 -2.71 -33.64 -23.61
C VAL A 186 -3.66 -34.65 -24.28
N GLU A 187 -3.41 -35.95 -24.14
CA GLU A 187 -4.30 -36.99 -24.68
C GLU A 187 -5.66 -37.11 -23.97
N LYS A 188 -5.78 -36.56 -22.75
CA LYS A 188 -7.01 -36.57 -21.94
C LYS A 188 -7.80 -35.25 -22.01
N ALA A 189 -7.27 -34.22 -22.65
CA ALA A 189 -7.89 -32.88 -22.77
C ALA A 189 -8.66 -32.75 -24.08
#